data_3406f6d2411724f6ce77ec57e4dccc12
#
_entry.id   3406f6d2411724f6ce77ec57e4dccc12
#
_cell.length_a   1.000
_cell.length_b   1.000
_cell.length_c   1.000
_cell.angle_alpha   90.00
_cell.angle_beta   90.00
_cell.angle_gamma   90.00
#
_symmetry.space_group_name_H-M   'P 1'
#
loop_
_entity.id
_entity.type
_entity.pdbx_description
1 polymer ?
#
loop_
_entity_poly.entity_id
_entity_poly.type
_entity_poly.pdbx_seq_one_letter_code
_entity_poly.pdbx_strand_id
1 'polypeptide(L)'
;RGLTRQVSAALSQWGIIPDDSAGMPLHLSPPGRLLRQALGILGKGVSTPTLLALLKHPLAHSGGARNEHLLLTRDLELYLRAKAIPFPQSAGLQAWAQKQNNPMALSWAGWVSDICAAHWPADSAPFADLLSQHLTYAEAICRGSRPDEDDEAGGLWQQKAGRQARETVKALRAAAASAAAVLPFDYAGVFNGVLAQNEVRDRDAPHPKILIWGTLEARVQGSDLLILAGLNEGVWPQVPPPDPWLNRRLRHEAGLLLPERRIGLSAHDFQQAIAAGQVWLTRSVRNDEAQTIPARWVNRLTNLLNGLPENGGAQAFSAMRARGDAYLKRVESFESWQPAPAALRPAPAPPKAVRPQKLSVTEIKTLIRDPYAIYAKHVLGLAPLEPIEPVPDSRLRGVIYHALMEQFIKAWPDCAPVDRRRRFVEISEALLCAQVPWPSHQAFWRSRLRAMADWVIAEEERRQTRGQPLVLEGRGAVLLPELQFTLSAIVDRIDMSQGAELYLYDYKTGAVPTPDQQKVFDKQLYLLAAIAQQGGFETLQPGEVVEAAFIGLGAAKKYQAAPFDKEPLAQAWEKFKHLIASYQSEETGFQARRALFRVEDYSPYDQLSRCGEWSLSAPARHEVLK
;
A
#
# COMPACT_ATOMS: atom_id res chain seq x y z
N ARG A 1 12.41 26.28 -0.42
CA ARG A 1 11.45 25.44 0.35
C ARG A 1 11.80 23.94 0.32
N GLY A 2 12.31 23.35 -0.78
CA GLY A 2 12.73 21.93 -0.83
C GLY A 2 13.92 21.66 0.11
N LEU A 3 15.00 22.39 -0.04
CA LEU A 3 16.21 22.25 0.79
C LEU A 3 15.92 22.52 2.28
N THR A 4 15.11 23.52 2.60
CA THR A 4 14.68 23.81 3.98
C THR A 4 14.06 22.59 4.66
N ARG A 5 13.14 21.90 3.96
CA ARG A 5 12.50 20.68 4.50
C ARG A 5 13.49 19.55 4.75
N GLN A 6 14.45 19.35 3.85
CA GLN A 6 15.50 18.34 4.01
C GLN A 6 16.38 18.65 5.21
N VAL A 7 16.82 19.91 5.35
CA VAL A 7 17.63 20.37 6.50
C VAL A 7 16.85 20.23 7.81
N SER A 8 15.58 20.68 7.84
CA SER A 8 14.73 20.56 9.05
C SER A 8 14.49 19.09 9.43
N ALA A 9 14.26 18.21 8.45
CA ALA A 9 14.10 16.77 8.69
C ALA A 9 15.39 16.13 9.24
N ALA A 10 16.55 16.50 8.71
CA ALA A 10 17.84 16.03 9.21
C ALA A 10 18.12 16.52 10.65
N LEU A 11 17.83 17.79 10.93
CA LEU A 11 18.00 18.35 12.27
C LEU A 11 17.04 17.74 13.30
N SER A 12 15.82 17.36 12.87
CA SER A 12 14.82 16.73 13.75
C SER A 12 15.29 15.39 14.31
N GLN A 13 16.16 14.65 13.59
CA GLN A 13 16.77 13.40 14.08
C GLN A 13 17.66 13.64 15.30
N TRP A 14 18.17 14.84 15.46
CA TRP A 14 18.98 15.28 16.60
C TRP A 14 18.15 16.02 17.66
N GLY A 15 16.83 16.02 17.53
CA GLY A 15 15.93 16.77 18.42
C GLY A 15 16.01 18.30 18.24
N ILE A 16 16.56 18.77 17.15
CA ILE A 16 16.74 20.19 16.85
C ILE A 16 15.63 20.67 15.91
N ILE A 17 14.86 21.66 16.34
CA ILE A 17 13.86 22.33 15.52
C ILE A 17 14.43 23.71 15.13
N PRO A 18 14.80 23.96 13.87
CA PRO A 18 15.31 25.26 13.46
C PRO A 18 14.18 26.29 13.36
N ASP A 19 14.48 27.58 13.60
CA ASP A 19 13.53 28.67 13.29
C ASP A 19 13.54 28.93 11.78
N ASP A 20 12.56 28.39 11.09
CA ASP A 20 12.34 28.63 9.66
C ASP A 20 11.49 29.88 9.45
N SER A 21 12.06 30.91 8.83
CA SER A 21 11.36 32.16 8.53
C SER A 21 10.15 31.99 7.62
N ALA A 22 10.17 31.00 6.76
CA ALA A 22 9.05 30.69 5.87
C ALA A 22 7.88 29.99 6.56
N GLY A 23 8.13 29.37 7.72
CA GLY A 23 7.12 28.61 8.45
C GLY A 23 6.57 27.41 7.68
N MET A 24 5.62 26.72 8.28
CA MET A 24 4.92 25.61 7.64
C MET A 24 3.68 26.13 6.89
N PRO A 25 3.53 25.83 5.59
CA PRO A 25 2.31 26.20 4.87
C PRO A 25 1.05 25.66 5.55
N LEU A 26 0.06 26.53 5.78
CA LEU A 26 -1.17 26.17 6.53
C LEU A 26 -1.87 24.94 5.91
N HIS A 27 -1.92 24.84 4.59
CA HIS A 27 -2.55 23.71 3.89
C HIS A 27 -1.85 22.35 4.15
N LEU A 28 -0.63 22.33 4.67
CA LEU A 28 0.12 21.11 5.05
C LEU A 28 0.02 20.82 6.55
N SER A 29 -0.47 21.76 7.35
CA SER A 29 -0.72 21.54 8.77
C SER A 29 -1.86 20.53 9.01
N PRO A 30 -1.95 19.89 10.18
CA PRO A 30 -3.07 18.99 10.49
C PRO A 30 -4.45 19.60 10.21
N PRO A 31 -4.82 20.81 10.73
CA PRO A 31 -6.11 21.40 10.41
C PRO A 31 -6.29 21.70 8.92
N GLY A 32 -5.25 22.22 8.24
CA GLY A 32 -5.33 22.48 6.81
C GLY A 32 -5.53 21.22 5.98
N ARG A 33 -4.87 20.11 6.35
CA ARG A 33 -5.08 18.81 5.67
C ARG A 33 -6.48 18.26 5.91
N LEU A 34 -7.00 18.34 7.14
CA LEU A 34 -8.36 17.87 7.43
C LEU A 34 -9.40 18.65 6.63
N LEU A 35 -9.33 20.00 6.63
CA LEU A 35 -10.21 20.84 5.84
C LEU A 35 -10.19 20.48 4.36
N ARG A 36 -9.02 20.23 3.79
CA ARG A 36 -8.87 19.80 2.39
C ARG A 36 -9.41 18.40 2.12
N GLN A 37 -9.26 17.47 3.08
CA GLN A 37 -9.83 16.12 2.96
C GLN A 37 -11.36 16.17 3.02
N ALA A 38 -11.92 16.92 3.95
CA ALA A 38 -13.36 17.13 4.07
C ALA A 38 -13.94 17.72 2.77
N LEU A 39 -13.28 18.72 2.21
CA LEU A 39 -13.61 19.34 0.92
C LEU A 39 -13.60 18.32 -0.23
N GLY A 40 -12.60 17.44 -0.28
CA GLY A 40 -12.48 16.42 -1.31
C GLY A 40 -13.58 15.35 -1.24
N ILE A 41 -14.01 15.00 -0.04
CA ILE A 41 -15.10 14.03 0.19
C ILE A 41 -16.44 14.59 -0.28
N LEU A 42 -16.77 15.81 0.12
CA LEU A 42 -17.99 16.48 -0.31
C LEU A 42 -18.10 16.58 -1.84
N GLY A 43 -16.98 16.63 -2.57
CA GLY A 43 -16.94 16.79 -4.02
C GLY A 43 -17.04 15.50 -4.84
N LYS A 44 -16.59 14.37 -4.32
CA LYS A 44 -16.39 13.14 -5.13
C LYS A 44 -17.04 11.89 -4.56
N GLY A 45 -17.66 11.99 -3.39
CA GLY A 45 -18.05 10.81 -2.63
C GLY A 45 -16.86 10.11 -1.97
N VAL A 46 -17.13 9.04 -1.25
CA VAL A 46 -16.18 8.40 -0.35
C VAL A 46 -15.75 7.03 -0.88
N SER A 47 -14.52 6.92 -1.34
CA SER A 47 -13.87 5.63 -1.57
C SER A 47 -13.24 5.09 -0.27
N THR A 48 -13.02 3.79 -0.20
CA THR A 48 -12.36 3.15 0.96
C THR A 48 -11.02 3.80 1.32
N PRO A 49 -10.08 4.05 0.38
CA PRO A 49 -8.83 4.75 0.70
C PRO A 49 -9.05 6.15 1.28
N THR A 50 -9.99 6.90 0.70
CA THR A 50 -10.31 8.27 1.16
C THR A 50 -10.90 8.26 2.57
N LEU A 51 -11.83 7.34 2.86
CA LEU A 51 -12.41 7.16 4.18
C LEU A 51 -11.34 6.80 5.21
N LEU A 52 -10.53 5.79 4.93
CA LEU A 52 -9.48 5.36 5.86
C LEU A 52 -8.44 6.44 6.11
N ALA A 53 -8.06 7.22 5.09
CA ALA A 53 -7.17 8.36 5.25
C ALA A 53 -7.76 9.43 6.17
N LEU A 54 -9.07 9.69 6.06
CA LEU A 54 -9.78 10.61 6.94
C LEU A 54 -9.88 10.07 8.37
N LEU A 55 -10.35 8.84 8.57
CA LEU A 55 -10.51 8.24 9.90
C LEU A 55 -9.17 8.13 10.65
N LYS A 56 -8.08 7.89 9.95
CA LYS A 56 -6.71 7.87 10.55
C LYS A 56 -6.13 9.27 10.79
N HIS A 57 -6.77 10.33 10.31
CA HIS A 57 -6.27 11.69 10.48
C HIS A 57 -6.18 12.07 11.97
N PRO A 58 -5.09 12.75 12.43
CA PRO A 58 -4.92 13.09 13.86
C PRO A 58 -6.08 13.83 14.50
N LEU A 59 -6.79 14.65 13.74
CA LEU A 59 -7.92 15.46 14.23
C LEU A 59 -9.29 14.78 14.04
N ALA A 60 -9.41 13.68 13.33
CA ALA A 60 -10.67 12.96 13.23
C ALA A 60 -11.02 12.35 14.58
N HIS A 61 -12.26 12.52 15.02
CA HIS A 61 -12.72 12.02 16.33
C HIS A 61 -11.84 12.50 17.51
N SER A 62 -11.40 13.75 17.49
CA SER A 62 -10.51 14.32 18.51
C SER A 62 -11.26 14.87 19.74
N GLY A 63 -12.59 14.91 19.70
CA GLY A 63 -13.43 15.38 20.79
C GLY A 63 -13.61 14.38 21.94
N GLY A 64 -13.14 13.14 21.82
CA GLY A 64 -13.20 12.12 22.88
C GLY A 64 -13.09 10.71 22.34
N ALA A 65 -12.89 9.71 23.22
CA ALA A 65 -12.84 8.28 22.91
C ALA A 65 -11.96 7.91 21.69
N ARG A 66 -10.85 8.65 21.48
CA ARG A 66 -10.00 8.48 20.29
C ARG A 66 -9.36 7.09 20.20
N ASN A 67 -9.03 6.46 21.31
CA ASN A 67 -8.44 5.11 21.30
C ASN A 67 -9.44 4.08 20.74
N GLU A 68 -10.69 4.15 21.18
CA GLU A 68 -11.77 3.31 20.68
C GLU A 68 -12.04 3.57 19.20
N HIS A 69 -12.03 4.84 18.79
CA HIS A 69 -12.14 5.22 17.37
C HIS A 69 -11.03 4.56 16.52
N LEU A 70 -9.78 4.57 16.98
CA LEU A 70 -8.68 3.97 16.24
C LEU A 70 -8.78 2.44 16.17
N LEU A 71 -9.27 1.79 17.23
CA LEU A 71 -9.53 0.35 17.23
C LEU A 71 -10.64 0.00 16.24
N LEU A 72 -11.79 0.69 16.31
CA LEU A 72 -12.89 0.50 15.34
C LEU A 72 -12.48 0.80 13.91
N THR A 73 -11.62 1.80 13.70
CA THR A 73 -11.06 2.10 12.37
C THR A 73 -10.20 0.95 11.82
N ARG A 74 -9.38 0.29 12.68
CA ARG A 74 -8.59 -0.89 12.27
C ARG A 74 -9.49 -2.06 11.92
N ASP A 75 -10.50 -2.32 12.74
CA ASP A 75 -11.42 -3.45 12.52
C ASP A 75 -12.25 -3.22 11.25
N LEU A 76 -12.70 -1.99 11.02
CA LEU A 76 -13.37 -1.61 9.78
C LEU A 76 -12.43 -1.76 8.56
N GLU A 77 -11.18 -1.33 8.67
CA GLU A 77 -10.20 -1.48 7.59
C GLU A 77 -10.02 -2.96 7.21
N LEU A 78 -9.84 -3.85 8.19
CA LEU A 78 -9.71 -5.28 7.94
C LEU A 78 -10.96 -5.85 7.25
N TYR A 79 -12.14 -5.42 7.66
CA TYR A 79 -13.40 -5.82 7.03
C TYR A 79 -13.50 -5.33 5.58
N LEU A 80 -13.21 -4.05 5.32
CA LEU A 80 -13.27 -3.45 3.98
C LEU A 80 -12.28 -4.12 3.02
N ARG A 81 -11.07 -4.42 3.49
CA ARG A 81 -10.06 -5.16 2.73
C ARG A 81 -10.49 -6.60 2.43
N ALA A 82 -10.95 -7.33 3.45
CA ALA A 82 -11.37 -8.72 3.29
C ALA A 82 -12.57 -8.89 2.34
N LYS A 83 -13.46 -7.90 2.29
CA LYS A 83 -14.63 -7.88 1.41
C LYS A 83 -14.40 -7.15 0.08
N ALA A 84 -13.20 -6.58 -0.11
CA ALA A 84 -12.84 -5.81 -1.31
C ALA A 84 -13.87 -4.72 -1.66
N ILE A 85 -14.32 -3.95 -0.65
CA ILE A 85 -15.36 -2.92 -0.80
C ILE A 85 -14.71 -1.61 -1.28
N PRO A 86 -14.93 -1.16 -2.52
CA PRO A 86 -14.33 0.07 -3.02
C PRO A 86 -15.03 1.34 -2.52
N PHE A 87 -16.37 1.27 -2.34
CA PHE A 87 -17.21 2.38 -1.90
C PHE A 87 -18.12 1.93 -0.75
N PRO A 88 -17.76 2.24 0.51
CA PRO A 88 -18.52 1.85 1.68
C PRO A 88 -19.93 2.47 1.65
N GLN A 89 -20.94 1.66 1.90
CA GLN A 89 -22.34 2.08 1.97
C GLN A 89 -22.86 1.97 3.41
N SER A 90 -23.78 2.86 3.79
CA SER A 90 -24.34 2.90 5.15
C SER A 90 -24.88 1.54 5.63
N ALA A 91 -25.65 0.84 4.78
CA ALA A 91 -26.17 -0.49 5.12
C ALA A 91 -25.07 -1.52 5.44
N GLY A 92 -23.97 -1.50 4.67
CA GLY A 92 -22.81 -2.37 4.91
C GLY A 92 -22.05 -2.03 6.19
N LEU A 93 -21.90 -0.74 6.50
CA LEU A 93 -21.27 -0.25 7.72
C LEU A 93 -22.09 -0.64 8.96
N GLN A 94 -23.41 -0.48 8.92
CA GLN A 94 -24.33 -0.87 10.00
C GLN A 94 -24.32 -2.40 10.21
N ALA A 95 -24.39 -3.19 9.13
CA ALA A 95 -24.33 -4.65 9.21
C ALA A 95 -22.97 -5.15 9.76
N TRP A 96 -21.89 -4.44 9.47
CA TRP A 96 -20.59 -4.73 10.07
C TRP A 96 -20.60 -4.41 11.57
N ALA A 97 -21.11 -3.24 11.96
CA ALA A 97 -21.13 -2.78 13.34
C ALA A 97 -21.95 -3.70 14.26
N GLN A 98 -23.08 -4.25 13.77
CA GLN A 98 -23.91 -5.22 14.50
C GLN A 98 -23.16 -6.51 14.88
N LYS A 99 -22.11 -6.85 14.15
CA LYS A 99 -21.28 -8.04 14.41
C LYS A 99 -20.12 -7.77 15.37
N GLN A 100 -19.87 -6.49 15.71
CA GLN A 100 -18.80 -6.13 16.61
C GLN A 100 -19.22 -6.34 18.06
N ASN A 101 -18.32 -6.90 18.85
CA ASN A 101 -18.54 -7.04 20.30
C ASN A 101 -18.17 -5.76 21.07
N ASN A 102 -18.58 -4.61 20.53
CA ASN A 102 -18.28 -3.28 21.06
C ASN A 102 -19.56 -2.43 21.08
N PRO A 103 -20.02 -1.97 22.26
CA PRO A 103 -21.26 -1.20 22.38
C PRO A 103 -21.23 0.15 21.64
N MET A 104 -20.05 0.69 21.37
CA MET A 104 -19.89 1.94 20.62
C MET A 104 -19.95 1.75 19.11
N ALA A 105 -19.83 0.53 18.60
CA ALA A 105 -19.68 0.27 17.16
C ALA A 105 -20.85 0.80 16.34
N LEU A 106 -22.09 0.67 16.84
CA LEU A 106 -23.29 1.13 16.13
C LEU A 106 -23.38 2.65 16.00
N SER A 107 -23.15 3.39 17.10
CA SER A 107 -23.15 4.85 17.08
C SER A 107 -21.99 5.41 16.24
N TRP A 108 -20.83 4.76 16.33
CA TRP A 108 -19.66 5.09 15.54
C TRP A 108 -19.89 4.83 14.04
N ALA A 109 -20.49 3.69 13.66
CA ALA A 109 -20.85 3.40 12.28
C ALA A 109 -21.93 4.34 11.73
N GLY A 110 -22.84 4.82 12.57
CA GLY A 110 -23.78 5.88 12.23
C GLY A 110 -23.06 7.16 11.82
N TRP A 111 -22.14 7.63 12.66
CA TRP A 111 -21.31 8.80 12.37
C TRP A 111 -20.46 8.62 11.09
N VAL A 112 -19.85 7.47 10.87
CA VAL A 112 -19.13 7.17 9.62
C VAL A 112 -20.08 7.18 8.41
N SER A 113 -21.30 6.68 8.59
CA SER A 113 -22.33 6.69 7.54
C SER A 113 -22.74 8.11 7.17
N ASP A 114 -22.88 9.01 8.14
CA ASP A 114 -23.18 10.43 7.92
C ASP A 114 -22.03 11.12 7.15
N ILE A 115 -20.79 10.81 7.50
CA ILE A 115 -19.61 11.26 6.73
C ILE A 115 -19.70 10.79 5.27
N CYS A 116 -20.04 9.52 5.05
CA CYS A 116 -20.14 8.96 3.69
C CYS A 116 -21.32 9.51 2.89
N ALA A 117 -22.40 9.91 3.54
CA ALA A 117 -23.60 10.43 2.90
C ALA A 117 -23.51 11.92 2.52
N ALA A 118 -22.56 12.66 3.10
CA ALA A 118 -22.42 14.08 2.87
C ALA A 118 -21.96 14.38 1.41
N HIS A 119 -22.61 15.34 0.76
CA HIS A 119 -22.27 15.75 -0.61
C HIS A 119 -22.61 17.22 -0.85
N TRP A 120 -21.96 17.80 -1.85
CA TRP A 120 -22.26 19.14 -2.33
C TRP A 120 -23.61 19.21 -3.06
N PRO A 121 -24.25 20.42 -3.12
CA PRO A 121 -25.32 20.66 -4.08
C PRO A 121 -24.80 20.45 -5.51
N ALA A 122 -25.66 19.99 -6.39
CA ALA A 122 -25.30 19.77 -7.81
C ALA A 122 -25.05 21.07 -8.56
N ASP A 123 -25.79 22.11 -8.20
CA ASP A 123 -25.78 23.41 -8.85
C ASP A 123 -24.91 24.43 -8.12
N SER A 124 -24.77 25.63 -8.72
CA SER A 124 -24.10 26.75 -8.07
C SER A 124 -24.86 27.19 -6.82
N ALA A 125 -24.13 27.53 -5.78
CA ALA A 125 -24.68 28.01 -4.51
C ALA A 125 -23.90 29.24 -4.03
N PRO A 126 -24.46 30.06 -3.11
CA PRO A 126 -23.76 31.17 -2.50
C PRO A 126 -22.46 30.68 -1.86
N PHE A 127 -21.38 31.41 -2.07
CA PHE A 127 -20.07 31.04 -1.52
C PHE A 127 -20.09 30.87 0.00
N ALA A 128 -20.84 31.72 0.68
CA ALA A 128 -20.99 31.66 2.14
C ALA A 128 -21.67 30.36 2.62
N ASP A 129 -22.64 29.84 1.87
CA ASP A 129 -23.36 28.61 2.22
C ASP A 129 -22.46 27.38 2.03
N LEU A 130 -21.70 27.33 0.93
CA LEU A 130 -20.70 26.28 0.70
C LEU A 130 -19.62 26.29 1.78
N LEU A 131 -19.15 27.48 2.18
CA LEU A 131 -18.19 27.63 3.27
C LEU A 131 -18.76 27.13 4.60
N SER A 132 -20.00 27.50 4.92
CA SER A 132 -20.69 27.07 6.14
C SER A 132 -20.87 25.54 6.17
N GLN A 133 -21.36 24.96 5.09
CA GLN A 133 -21.52 23.50 4.97
C GLN A 133 -20.18 22.76 5.14
N HIS A 134 -19.12 23.23 4.47
CA HIS A 134 -17.78 22.66 4.58
C HIS A 134 -17.25 22.66 6.02
N LEU A 135 -17.36 23.80 6.70
CA LEU A 135 -16.86 23.93 8.07
C LEU A 135 -17.66 23.08 9.05
N THR A 136 -19.01 23.10 8.97
CA THR A 136 -19.87 22.25 9.78
C THR A 136 -19.53 20.77 9.60
N TYR A 137 -19.27 20.34 8.37
CA TYR A 137 -18.85 18.98 8.07
C TYR A 137 -17.48 18.64 8.65
N ALA A 138 -16.48 19.53 8.51
CA ALA A 138 -15.15 19.33 9.06
C ALA A 138 -15.16 19.29 10.60
N GLU A 139 -15.95 20.14 11.24
CA GLU A 139 -16.15 20.17 12.69
C GLU A 139 -16.86 18.89 13.18
N ALA A 140 -17.86 18.38 12.47
CA ALA A 140 -18.51 17.11 12.77
C ALA A 140 -17.55 15.92 12.70
N ILE A 141 -16.61 15.92 11.73
CA ILE A 141 -15.55 14.92 11.66
C ILE A 141 -14.64 14.97 12.88
N CYS A 142 -14.29 16.16 13.34
CA CYS A 142 -13.42 16.34 14.50
C CYS A 142 -14.11 15.97 15.83
N ARG A 143 -15.37 16.34 16.00
CA ARG A 143 -16.18 15.99 17.17
C ARG A 143 -16.27 14.48 17.37
N GLY A 144 -16.57 13.74 16.32
CA GLY A 144 -16.75 12.30 16.39
C GLY A 144 -18.19 11.89 16.72
N SER A 145 -18.37 10.60 17.07
CA SER A 145 -19.67 9.98 17.33
C SER A 145 -20.27 10.29 18.71
N ARG A 146 -19.48 10.79 19.65
CA ARG A 146 -19.88 11.19 21.00
C ARG A 146 -19.18 12.49 21.36
N PRO A 147 -19.73 13.63 20.97
CA PRO A 147 -19.17 14.91 21.34
C PRO A 147 -19.38 15.11 22.84
N ASP A 148 -18.33 15.49 23.58
CA ASP A 148 -18.48 16.04 24.90
C ASP A 148 -19.24 17.37 24.80
N GLU A 149 -20.10 17.68 25.75
CA GLU A 149 -21.02 18.84 25.68
C GLU A 149 -20.28 20.18 25.49
N ASP A 150 -19.00 20.26 25.90
CA ASP A 150 -18.18 21.47 25.84
C ASP A 150 -17.28 21.58 24.60
N ASP A 151 -17.20 20.57 23.72
CA ASP A 151 -16.27 20.55 22.59
C ASP A 151 -16.99 20.59 21.22
N GLU A 152 -17.47 21.78 20.82
CA GLU A 152 -18.24 21.99 19.59
C GLU A 152 -17.48 21.66 18.30
N ALA A 153 -16.15 21.69 18.31
CA ALA A 153 -15.32 21.56 17.09
C ALA A 153 -14.17 20.56 17.22
N GLY A 154 -14.10 19.79 18.31
CA GLY A 154 -12.94 18.95 18.61
C GLY A 154 -11.64 19.76 18.59
N GLY A 155 -10.54 19.11 18.25
CA GLY A 155 -9.23 19.77 18.20
C GLY A 155 -8.96 20.64 16.97
N LEU A 156 -9.93 20.86 16.06
CA LEU A 156 -9.71 21.53 14.77
C LEU A 156 -9.10 22.92 14.89
N TRP A 157 -9.64 23.72 15.80
CA TRP A 157 -9.24 25.13 15.98
C TRP A 157 -8.23 25.35 17.10
N GLN A 158 -7.74 24.27 17.70
CA GLN A 158 -6.78 24.31 18.79
C GLN A 158 -5.34 24.46 18.28
N GLN A 159 -4.42 24.71 19.21
CA GLN A 159 -2.99 24.94 18.93
C GLN A 159 -2.75 26.11 17.95
N LYS A 160 -1.49 26.37 17.61
CA LYS A 160 -1.12 27.50 16.73
C LYS A 160 -1.67 27.33 15.31
N ALA A 161 -1.55 26.12 14.76
CA ALA A 161 -2.06 25.83 13.41
C ALA A 161 -3.60 25.92 13.33
N GLY A 162 -4.31 25.44 14.34
CA GLY A 162 -5.76 25.58 14.41
C GLY A 162 -6.23 27.01 14.55
N ARG A 163 -5.56 27.81 15.40
CA ARG A 163 -5.83 29.25 15.51
C ARG A 163 -5.60 29.99 14.20
N GLN A 164 -4.47 29.72 13.51
CA GLN A 164 -4.19 30.29 12.19
C GLN A 164 -5.23 29.91 11.14
N ALA A 165 -5.67 28.64 11.15
CA ALA A 165 -6.73 28.17 10.27
C ALA A 165 -8.06 28.91 10.57
N ARG A 166 -8.40 29.10 11.85
CA ARG A 166 -9.60 29.82 12.27
C ARG A 166 -9.59 31.27 11.81
N GLU A 167 -8.47 31.99 11.97
CA GLU A 167 -8.33 33.38 11.49
C GLU A 167 -8.44 33.45 9.95
N THR A 168 -7.81 32.52 9.24
CA THR A 168 -7.92 32.45 7.77
C THR A 168 -9.36 32.24 7.32
N VAL A 169 -10.08 31.32 7.96
CA VAL A 169 -11.50 31.03 7.66
C VAL A 169 -12.38 32.21 8.03
N LYS A 170 -12.13 32.90 9.16
CA LYS A 170 -12.84 34.11 9.57
C LYS A 170 -12.71 35.23 8.54
N ALA A 171 -11.51 35.48 8.05
CA ALA A 171 -11.26 36.45 7.00
C ALA A 171 -12.00 36.07 5.68
N LEU A 172 -11.95 34.77 5.34
CA LEU A 172 -12.67 34.25 4.15
C LEU A 172 -14.19 34.40 4.31
N ARG A 173 -14.74 34.14 5.49
CA ARG A 173 -16.17 34.31 5.80
C ARG A 173 -16.61 35.77 5.67
N ALA A 174 -15.79 36.71 6.11
CA ALA A 174 -16.06 38.14 5.95
C ALA A 174 -16.09 38.55 4.47
N ALA A 175 -15.18 38.04 3.66
CA ALA A 175 -15.14 38.29 2.22
C ALA A 175 -16.29 37.57 1.46
N ALA A 176 -16.76 36.44 1.94
CA ALA A 176 -17.81 35.62 1.33
C ALA A 176 -19.15 36.36 1.20
N ALA A 177 -19.43 37.37 2.04
CA ALA A 177 -20.64 38.18 1.98
C ALA A 177 -20.78 38.96 0.64
N SER A 178 -19.65 39.26 -0.02
CA SER A 178 -19.61 39.97 -1.30
C SER A 178 -19.34 39.04 -2.51
N ALA A 179 -19.23 37.74 -2.28
CA ALA A 179 -18.97 36.77 -3.34
C ALA A 179 -20.26 36.36 -4.06
N ALA A 180 -20.17 36.14 -5.35
CA ALA A 180 -21.24 35.58 -6.15
C ALA A 180 -21.45 34.08 -5.83
N ALA A 181 -22.59 33.53 -6.31
CA ALA A 181 -22.80 32.10 -6.34
C ALA A 181 -21.74 31.43 -7.23
N VAL A 182 -21.19 30.30 -6.79
CA VAL A 182 -20.14 29.56 -7.47
C VAL A 182 -20.45 28.07 -7.53
N LEU A 183 -19.85 27.37 -8.48
CA LEU A 183 -19.89 25.91 -8.47
C LEU A 183 -19.02 25.36 -7.33
N PRO A 184 -19.37 24.21 -6.73
CA PRO A 184 -18.56 23.59 -5.67
C PRO A 184 -17.11 23.33 -6.08
N PHE A 185 -16.85 23.05 -7.35
CA PHE A 185 -15.50 22.88 -7.88
C PHE A 185 -14.68 24.18 -7.80
N ASP A 186 -15.27 25.31 -8.17
CA ASP A 186 -14.60 26.62 -8.11
C ASP A 186 -14.38 27.06 -6.67
N TYR A 187 -15.36 26.82 -5.78
CA TYR A 187 -15.21 27.01 -4.35
C TYR A 187 -13.98 26.25 -3.80
N ALA A 188 -13.84 24.99 -4.19
CA ALA A 188 -12.72 24.16 -3.77
C ALA A 188 -11.37 24.73 -4.21
N GLY A 189 -11.30 25.26 -5.43
CA GLY A 189 -10.12 25.95 -5.98
C GLY A 189 -9.75 27.17 -5.16
N VAL A 190 -10.71 28.04 -4.87
CA VAL A 190 -10.52 29.26 -4.07
C VAL A 190 -10.09 28.93 -2.65
N PHE A 191 -10.80 28.02 -1.98
CA PHE A 191 -10.48 27.62 -0.60
C PHE A 191 -9.06 27.06 -0.47
N ASN A 192 -8.67 26.16 -1.37
CA ASN A 192 -7.32 25.60 -1.39
C ASN A 192 -6.26 26.69 -1.67
N GLY A 193 -6.56 27.63 -2.56
CA GLY A 193 -5.68 28.77 -2.86
C GLY A 193 -5.45 29.66 -1.65
N VAL A 194 -6.52 29.97 -0.90
CA VAL A 194 -6.45 30.76 0.34
C VAL A 194 -5.62 30.05 1.42
N LEU A 195 -5.84 28.75 1.63
CA LEU A 195 -5.03 27.99 2.58
C LEU A 195 -3.54 27.92 2.19
N ALA A 196 -3.25 27.86 0.89
CA ALA A 196 -1.89 27.75 0.39
C ALA A 196 -1.09 29.06 0.53
N GLN A 197 -1.77 30.21 0.61
CA GLN A 197 -1.14 31.53 0.80
C GLN A 197 -0.82 31.83 2.27
N ASN A 198 -1.37 31.05 3.21
CA ASN A 198 -1.17 31.27 4.64
C ASN A 198 -0.11 30.31 5.20
N GLU A 199 0.60 30.77 6.21
CA GLU A 199 1.67 30.03 6.87
C GLU A 199 1.44 29.95 8.38
N VAL A 200 1.90 28.88 8.98
CA VAL A 200 1.93 28.69 10.43
C VAL A 200 3.36 28.83 10.89
N ARG A 201 3.63 29.77 11.78
CA ARG A 201 4.93 29.95 12.40
C ARG A 201 4.83 29.81 13.90
N ASP A 202 5.61 28.92 14.45
CA ASP A 202 5.82 28.82 15.90
C ASP A 202 7.12 29.56 16.24
N ARG A 203 7.04 30.61 17.03
CA ARG A 203 8.20 31.41 17.42
C ARG A 203 8.83 30.96 18.74
N ASP A 204 8.15 30.13 19.50
CA ASP A 204 8.56 29.77 20.84
C ASP A 204 9.14 28.34 20.95
N ALA A 205 8.87 27.49 19.95
CA ALA A 205 9.35 26.11 19.92
C ALA A 205 10.73 25.90 19.28
N PRO A 206 11.21 26.77 18.33
CA PRO A 206 12.46 26.54 17.63
C PRO A 206 13.69 26.78 18.52
N HIS A 207 14.80 26.19 18.12
CA HIS A 207 16.12 26.43 18.72
C HIS A 207 16.56 27.88 18.48
N PRO A 208 16.87 28.67 19.52
CA PRO A 208 17.04 30.13 19.41
C PRO A 208 18.25 30.59 18.59
N LYS A 209 19.20 29.68 18.32
CA LYS A 209 20.46 30.00 17.60
C LYS A 209 20.57 29.31 16.23
N ILE A 210 19.56 28.53 15.82
CA ILE A 210 19.58 27.84 14.51
C ILE A 210 18.43 28.36 13.68
N LEU A 211 18.79 29.18 12.70
CA LEU A 211 17.86 29.97 11.91
C LEU A 211 17.96 29.54 10.44
N ILE A 212 16.82 29.40 9.77
CA ILE A 212 16.77 29.19 8.32
C ILE A 212 16.06 30.42 7.72
N TRP A 213 16.78 31.17 6.95
CA TRP A 213 16.31 32.42 6.35
C TRP A 213 16.11 32.32 4.85
N GLY A 214 15.11 33.01 4.35
CA GLY A 214 15.06 33.42 2.96
C GLY A 214 16.04 34.58 2.72
N THR A 215 16.33 34.88 1.44
CA THR A 215 17.30 35.96 1.08
C THR A 215 16.84 37.34 1.51
N LEU A 216 15.54 37.57 1.65
CA LEU A 216 15.00 38.87 2.12
C LEU A 216 15.25 39.07 3.61
N GLU A 217 14.98 38.08 4.43
CA GLU A 217 15.19 38.14 5.89
C GLU A 217 16.69 38.26 6.22
N ALA A 218 17.52 37.55 5.46
CA ALA A 218 18.97 37.54 5.65
C ALA A 218 19.63 38.90 5.42
N ARG A 219 18.97 39.84 4.71
CA ARG A 219 19.55 41.18 4.42
C ARG A 219 19.79 42.04 5.65
N VAL A 220 18.99 41.88 6.69
CA VAL A 220 18.97 42.74 7.88
C VAL A 220 19.39 42.00 9.15
N GLN A 221 19.74 40.76 9.06
CA GLN A 221 20.10 39.93 10.21
C GLN A 221 21.55 39.44 10.08
N GLY A 222 22.25 39.36 11.22
CA GLY A 222 23.59 38.81 11.31
C GLY A 222 23.63 37.51 12.08
N SER A 223 24.67 36.72 11.84
CA SER A 223 24.93 35.46 12.55
C SER A 223 26.42 35.24 12.71
N ASP A 224 26.82 34.47 13.73
CA ASP A 224 28.22 34.10 13.93
C ASP A 224 28.74 33.22 12.79
N LEU A 225 27.89 32.33 12.27
CA LEU A 225 28.18 31.50 11.10
C LEU A 225 27.01 31.60 10.12
N LEU A 226 27.30 31.99 8.89
CA LEU A 226 26.34 32.05 7.80
C LEU A 226 26.60 30.93 6.79
N ILE A 227 25.60 30.04 6.55
CA ILE A 227 25.69 28.97 5.58
C ILE A 227 24.86 29.32 4.34
N LEU A 228 25.53 29.62 3.23
CA LEU A 228 24.88 29.86 1.94
C LEU A 228 24.67 28.52 1.24
N ALA A 229 23.43 28.03 1.27
CA ALA A 229 23.12 26.69 0.82
C ALA A 229 22.43 26.66 -0.55
N GLY A 230 22.70 25.62 -1.33
CA GLY A 230 22.08 25.42 -2.64
C GLY A 230 22.64 26.36 -3.73
N LEU A 231 23.93 26.62 -3.70
CA LEU A 231 24.64 27.50 -4.68
C LEU A 231 24.81 26.82 -6.05
N ASN A 232 23.67 26.42 -6.64
CA ASN A 232 23.59 25.82 -7.96
C ASN A 232 22.97 26.80 -8.97
N GLU A 233 23.37 26.72 -10.23
CA GLU A 233 22.77 27.53 -11.29
C GLU A 233 21.30 27.19 -11.45
N GLY A 234 20.43 28.18 -11.64
CA GLY A 234 18.98 28.04 -11.66
C GLY A 234 18.31 27.99 -10.28
N VAL A 235 19.07 27.76 -9.20
CA VAL A 235 18.61 27.85 -7.81
C VAL A 235 19.03 29.17 -7.20
N TRP A 236 20.30 29.53 -7.35
CA TRP A 236 20.82 30.85 -6.95
C TRP A 236 21.81 31.42 -7.99
N PRO A 237 21.37 32.33 -8.87
CA PRO A 237 20.05 32.97 -8.94
C PRO A 237 18.97 32.08 -9.51
N GLN A 238 17.75 32.24 -9.01
CA GLN A 238 16.57 31.62 -9.61
C GLN A 238 16.31 32.26 -10.98
N VAL A 239 16.00 31.43 -11.96
CA VAL A 239 15.57 31.91 -13.28
C VAL A 239 14.20 32.61 -13.13
N PRO A 240 14.05 33.85 -13.53
CA PRO A 240 12.76 34.50 -13.50
C PRO A 240 11.77 33.77 -14.39
N PRO A 241 10.53 33.46 -13.92
CA PRO A 241 9.53 32.86 -14.77
C PRO A 241 9.18 33.78 -15.95
N PRO A 242 8.91 33.22 -17.14
CA PRO A 242 8.42 34.01 -18.26
C PRO A 242 7.07 34.63 -17.91
N ASP A 243 6.87 35.90 -18.31
CA ASP A 243 5.55 36.52 -18.21
C ASP A 243 4.71 36.07 -19.40
N PRO A 244 3.54 35.45 -19.16
CA PRO A 244 2.71 34.92 -20.24
C PRO A 244 2.01 36.02 -21.06
N TRP A 245 1.91 37.23 -20.53
CA TRP A 245 1.16 38.34 -21.16
C TRP A 245 2.07 39.41 -21.77
N LEU A 246 3.16 39.78 -21.07
CA LEU A 246 4.00 40.87 -21.44
C LEU A 246 5.44 40.41 -21.74
N ASN A 247 5.87 40.53 -22.98
CA ASN A 247 7.26 40.34 -23.31
C ASN A 247 8.13 41.48 -22.73
N ARG A 248 9.46 41.35 -22.81
CA ARG A 248 10.41 42.35 -22.25
C ARG A 248 10.17 43.77 -22.74
N ARG A 249 9.89 43.92 -24.05
CA ARG A 249 9.67 45.22 -24.67
C ARG A 249 8.40 45.87 -24.13
N LEU A 250 7.30 45.15 -24.11
CA LEU A 250 6.02 45.64 -23.58
C LEU A 250 6.10 45.98 -22.09
N ARG A 251 6.84 45.19 -21.31
CA ARG A 251 7.10 45.53 -19.90
C ARG A 251 7.87 46.82 -19.75
N HIS A 252 8.91 47.03 -20.57
CA HIS A 252 9.70 48.25 -20.54
C HIS A 252 8.86 49.48 -20.96
N GLU A 253 8.11 49.38 -22.06
CA GLU A 253 7.20 50.42 -22.54
C GLU A 253 6.11 50.77 -21.52
N ALA A 254 5.62 49.77 -20.76
CA ALA A 254 4.66 49.95 -19.67
C ALA A 254 5.28 50.48 -18.37
N GLY A 255 6.59 50.77 -18.31
CA GLY A 255 7.28 51.20 -17.11
C GLY A 255 7.42 50.13 -16.01
N LEU A 256 7.22 48.87 -16.35
CA LEU A 256 7.30 47.74 -15.41
C LEU A 256 8.76 47.28 -15.27
N LEU A 257 9.09 46.80 -14.07
CA LEU A 257 10.42 46.26 -13.78
C LEU A 257 10.71 45.01 -14.61
N LEU A 258 11.91 44.99 -15.23
CA LEU A 258 12.36 43.84 -16.02
C LEU A 258 12.68 42.64 -15.12
N PRO A 259 12.47 41.39 -15.60
CA PRO A 259 12.74 40.16 -14.84
C PRO A 259 14.21 40.08 -14.35
N GLU A 260 15.16 40.64 -15.10
CA GLU A 260 16.59 40.65 -14.79
C GLU A 260 16.93 41.40 -13.49
N ARG A 261 16.07 42.29 -13.03
CA ARG A 261 16.24 42.92 -11.73
C ARG A 261 16.32 41.92 -10.59
N ARG A 262 15.59 40.80 -10.69
CA ARG A 262 15.66 39.72 -9.70
C ARG A 262 17.04 39.08 -9.63
N ILE A 263 17.71 38.94 -10.78
CA ILE A 263 19.08 38.43 -10.84
C ILE A 263 20.04 39.44 -10.19
N GLY A 264 19.86 40.76 -10.45
CA GLY A 264 20.65 41.82 -9.81
C GLY A 264 20.47 41.84 -8.30
N LEU A 265 19.26 41.72 -7.80
CA LEU A 265 18.98 41.60 -6.36
C LEU A 265 19.65 40.35 -5.76
N SER A 266 19.58 39.21 -6.45
CA SER A 266 20.26 37.97 -6.00
C SER A 266 21.77 38.11 -5.96
N ALA A 267 22.37 38.87 -6.89
CA ALA A 267 23.80 39.21 -6.86
C ALA A 267 24.15 40.08 -5.65
N HIS A 268 23.33 41.08 -5.34
CA HIS A 268 23.47 41.92 -4.17
C HIS A 268 23.37 41.12 -2.87
N ASP A 269 22.36 40.21 -2.77
CA ASP A 269 22.17 39.36 -1.61
C ASP A 269 23.39 38.44 -1.40
N PHE A 270 23.92 37.85 -2.47
CA PHE A 270 25.12 37.03 -2.41
C PHE A 270 26.34 37.86 -1.96
N GLN A 271 26.55 39.03 -2.53
CA GLN A 271 27.66 39.90 -2.20
C GLN A 271 27.63 40.38 -0.75
N GLN A 272 26.45 40.69 -0.24
CA GLN A 272 26.25 41.07 1.16
C GLN A 272 26.51 39.87 2.09
N ALA A 273 26.00 38.70 1.74
CA ALA A 273 26.14 37.52 2.55
C ALA A 273 27.58 37.00 2.66
N ILE A 274 28.39 37.05 1.59
CA ILE A 274 29.80 36.61 1.64
C ILE A 274 30.69 37.56 2.43
N ALA A 275 30.23 38.76 2.77
CA ALA A 275 30.95 39.74 3.59
C ALA A 275 30.77 39.51 5.10
N ALA A 276 29.99 38.52 5.51
CA ALA A 276 29.85 38.15 6.93
C ALA A 276 31.15 37.55 7.51
N GLY A 277 31.29 37.59 8.84
CA GLY A 277 32.51 37.20 9.53
C GLY A 277 32.96 35.77 9.29
N GLN A 278 32.03 34.81 9.30
CA GLN A 278 32.29 33.40 8.97
C GLN A 278 31.22 32.88 8.01
N VAL A 279 31.65 32.41 6.83
CA VAL A 279 30.72 31.98 5.78
C VAL A 279 31.11 30.61 5.24
N TRP A 280 30.11 29.74 5.09
CA TRP A 280 30.23 28.50 4.36
C TRP A 280 29.42 28.54 3.06
N LEU A 281 30.06 28.18 1.95
CA LEU A 281 29.43 28.10 0.65
C LEU A 281 29.17 26.61 0.34
N THR A 282 27.90 26.21 0.21
CA THR A 282 27.55 24.82 -0.06
C THR A 282 26.70 24.68 -1.32
N ARG A 283 26.92 23.59 -2.05
CA ARG A 283 26.13 23.22 -3.22
C ARG A 283 25.97 21.72 -3.31
N SER A 284 24.92 21.26 -3.96
CA SER A 284 24.82 19.85 -4.37
C SER A 284 25.67 19.63 -5.64
N VAL A 285 26.37 18.50 -5.73
CA VAL A 285 27.12 18.10 -6.92
C VAL A 285 26.21 17.40 -7.94
N ARG A 286 25.17 16.74 -7.43
CA ARG A 286 24.15 16.03 -8.22
C ARG A 286 22.76 16.34 -7.68
N ASN A 287 21.78 16.27 -8.53
CA ASN A 287 20.37 16.13 -8.17
C ASN A 287 19.88 14.75 -8.60
N ASP A 288 18.58 14.48 -8.49
CA ASP A 288 17.98 13.17 -8.81
C ASP A 288 18.20 12.78 -10.30
N GLU A 289 18.40 13.74 -11.20
CA GLU A 289 18.45 13.51 -12.64
C GLU A 289 19.87 13.62 -13.22
N ALA A 290 20.68 14.56 -12.74
CA ALA A 290 21.96 14.89 -13.38
C ALA A 290 22.98 15.54 -12.43
N GLN A 291 24.21 15.73 -12.95
CA GLN A 291 25.20 16.61 -12.33
C GLN A 291 24.74 18.06 -12.40
N THR A 292 24.92 18.78 -11.32
CA THR A 292 24.54 20.19 -11.21
C THR A 292 25.71 21.12 -11.59
N ILE A 293 25.37 22.33 -12.04
CA ILE A 293 26.35 23.37 -12.37
C ILE A 293 26.47 24.32 -11.17
N PRO A 294 27.68 24.72 -10.76
CA PRO A 294 27.85 25.75 -9.71
C PRO A 294 27.16 27.04 -10.10
N ALA A 295 26.59 27.74 -9.12
CA ALA A 295 26.03 29.06 -9.32
C ALA A 295 27.08 30.02 -9.96
N ARG A 296 26.64 30.89 -10.85
CA ARG A 296 27.51 31.86 -11.51
C ARG A 296 28.30 32.75 -10.53
N TRP A 297 27.75 32.96 -9.35
CA TRP A 297 28.44 33.74 -8.29
C TRP A 297 29.64 32.98 -7.74
N VAL A 298 29.54 31.69 -7.55
CA VAL A 298 30.66 30.82 -7.11
C VAL A 298 31.73 30.77 -8.20
N ASN A 299 31.34 30.62 -9.46
CA ASN A 299 32.28 30.63 -10.59
C ASN A 299 33.02 31.96 -10.69
N ARG A 300 32.34 33.12 -10.53
CA ARG A 300 32.96 34.43 -10.51
C ARG A 300 33.97 34.62 -9.37
N LEU A 301 33.60 34.16 -8.15
CA LEU A 301 34.49 34.19 -6.99
C LEU A 301 35.75 33.33 -7.23
N THR A 302 35.55 32.11 -7.75
CA THR A 302 36.65 31.20 -8.09
C THR A 302 37.59 31.80 -9.12
N ASN A 303 37.04 32.38 -10.19
CA ASN A 303 37.84 33.01 -11.25
C ASN A 303 38.58 34.26 -10.75
N LEU A 304 37.95 35.08 -9.90
CA LEU A 304 38.57 36.23 -9.28
C LEU A 304 39.79 35.83 -8.43
N LEU A 305 39.60 34.87 -7.52
CA LEU A 305 40.67 34.41 -6.64
C LEU A 305 41.83 33.78 -7.42
N ASN A 306 41.54 32.94 -8.41
CA ASN A 306 42.56 32.32 -9.26
C ASN A 306 43.27 33.36 -10.17
N GLY A 307 42.60 34.46 -10.53
CA GLY A 307 43.15 35.56 -11.34
C GLY A 307 44.00 36.56 -10.55
N LEU A 308 44.20 36.38 -9.25
CA LEU A 308 45.00 37.26 -8.38
C LEU A 308 46.20 36.50 -7.76
N PRO A 309 47.10 35.90 -8.56
CA PRO A 309 48.19 35.08 -8.03
C PRO A 309 49.18 35.88 -7.19
N GLU A 310 49.47 37.14 -7.56
CA GLU A 310 50.40 38.03 -6.84
C GLU A 310 49.87 38.40 -5.45
N ASN A 311 48.55 38.40 -5.27
CA ASN A 311 47.90 38.69 -3.99
C ASN A 311 47.58 37.42 -3.16
N GLY A 312 48.13 36.29 -3.53
CA GLY A 312 47.89 35.01 -2.83
C GLY A 312 46.49 34.42 -3.01
N GLY A 313 45.74 34.86 -4.05
CA GLY A 313 44.35 34.49 -4.26
C GLY A 313 44.16 32.98 -4.49
N ALA A 314 45.03 32.36 -5.30
CA ALA A 314 44.97 30.91 -5.57
C ALA A 314 45.25 30.08 -4.29
N GLN A 315 46.21 30.53 -3.45
CA GLN A 315 46.50 29.87 -2.15
C GLN A 315 45.33 30.04 -1.19
N ALA A 316 44.70 31.21 -1.12
CA ALA A 316 43.52 31.48 -0.29
C ALA A 316 42.35 30.59 -0.70
N PHE A 317 42.11 30.43 -2.01
CA PHE A 317 41.06 29.56 -2.54
C PHE A 317 41.33 28.10 -2.22
N SER A 318 42.57 27.61 -2.39
CA SER A 318 42.95 26.26 -2.04
C SER A 318 42.76 25.97 -0.53
N ALA A 319 43.18 26.91 0.33
CA ALA A 319 42.99 26.81 1.79
C ALA A 319 41.49 26.83 2.17
N MET A 320 40.66 27.62 1.49
CA MET A 320 39.22 27.65 1.69
C MET A 320 38.60 26.28 1.36
N ARG A 321 38.97 25.68 0.22
CA ARG A 321 38.50 24.34 -0.16
C ARG A 321 38.94 23.27 0.83
N ALA A 322 40.21 23.27 1.25
CA ALA A 322 40.75 22.32 2.22
C ALA A 322 39.96 22.37 3.56
N ARG A 323 39.59 23.57 4.02
CA ARG A 323 38.73 23.71 5.20
C ARG A 323 37.35 23.10 4.98
N GLY A 324 36.74 23.30 3.79
CA GLY A 324 35.45 22.70 3.40
C GLY A 324 35.53 21.18 3.35
N ASP A 325 36.56 20.63 2.72
CA ASP A 325 36.81 19.20 2.63
C ASP A 325 36.95 18.52 4.01
N ALA A 326 37.53 19.24 4.98
CA ALA A 326 37.62 18.74 6.36
C ALA A 326 36.22 18.55 7.01
N TYR A 327 35.26 19.43 6.68
CA TYR A 327 33.87 19.22 7.14
C TYR A 327 33.18 18.09 6.42
N LEU A 328 33.38 17.94 5.10
CA LEU A 328 32.82 16.79 4.34
C LEU A 328 33.34 15.46 4.89
N LYS A 329 34.62 15.35 5.22
CA LYS A 329 35.19 14.16 5.87
C LYS A 329 34.53 13.85 7.22
N ARG A 330 34.15 14.87 7.99
CA ARG A 330 33.38 14.66 9.23
C ARG A 330 32.00 14.10 8.94
N VAL A 331 31.28 14.64 7.92
CA VAL A 331 29.98 14.09 7.51
C VAL A 331 30.13 12.63 7.07
N GLU A 332 31.14 12.32 6.24
CA GLU A 332 31.44 10.95 5.83
C GLU A 332 31.70 10.02 7.03
N SER A 333 32.37 10.52 8.09
CA SER A 333 32.59 9.72 9.30
C SER A 333 31.33 9.46 10.09
N PHE A 334 30.34 10.35 10.07
CA PHE A 334 29.03 10.14 10.69
C PHE A 334 28.14 9.20 9.86
N GLU A 335 28.27 9.24 8.54
CA GLU A 335 27.54 8.39 7.62
C GLU A 335 28.25 7.06 7.33
N SER A 336 29.51 6.91 7.79
CA SER A 336 30.24 5.67 7.64
C SER A 336 29.58 4.57 8.47
N TRP A 337 29.11 3.54 7.80
CA TRP A 337 28.56 2.36 8.44
C TRP A 337 29.58 1.22 8.42
N GLN A 338 29.67 0.49 9.50
CA GLN A 338 30.43 -0.76 9.50
C GLN A 338 29.52 -1.86 8.92
N PRO A 339 30.03 -2.68 7.99
CA PRO A 339 29.25 -3.80 7.47
C PRO A 339 28.81 -4.69 8.63
N ALA A 340 27.50 -4.80 8.83
CA ALA A 340 26.98 -5.79 9.76
C ALA A 340 27.23 -7.21 9.18
N PRO A 341 27.52 -8.21 10.05
CA PRO A 341 27.58 -9.58 9.57
C PRO A 341 26.26 -9.98 8.93
N ALA A 342 26.33 -10.81 7.90
CA ALA A 342 25.13 -11.33 7.23
C ALA A 342 24.18 -11.96 8.26
N ALA A 343 22.90 -11.75 8.10
CA ALA A 343 21.90 -12.41 8.93
C ALA A 343 22.01 -13.94 8.79
N LEU A 344 21.63 -14.67 9.81
CA LEU A 344 21.54 -16.12 9.73
C LEU A 344 20.17 -16.52 9.17
N ARG A 345 20.15 -17.50 8.30
CA ARG A 345 18.90 -18.04 7.74
C ARG A 345 18.05 -18.65 8.86
N PRO A 346 16.84 -18.16 9.12
CA PRO A 346 16.08 -18.59 10.30
C PRO A 346 15.45 -19.97 10.10
N ALA A 347 15.44 -20.74 11.18
CA ALA A 347 14.70 -21.99 11.32
C ALA A 347 14.17 -22.13 12.77
N PRO A 348 13.17 -21.30 13.17
CA PRO A 348 12.61 -21.35 14.51
C PRO A 348 11.96 -22.70 14.79
N ALA A 349 12.19 -23.22 15.99
CA ALA A 349 11.63 -24.47 16.48
C ALA A 349 10.78 -24.19 17.73
N PRO A 350 9.49 -23.85 17.57
CA PRO A 350 8.61 -23.60 18.69
C PRO A 350 8.22 -24.88 19.42
N PRO A 351 7.77 -24.80 20.69
CA PRO A 351 7.29 -25.93 21.46
C PRO A 351 6.15 -26.67 20.72
N LYS A 352 6.02 -27.99 20.97
CA LYS A 352 5.00 -28.83 20.32
C LYS A 352 3.57 -28.28 20.50
N ALA A 353 3.27 -27.73 21.66
CA ALA A 353 1.93 -27.25 22.02
C ALA A 353 1.39 -26.13 21.08
N VAL A 354 2.28 -25.32 20.47
CA VAL A 354 1.89 -24.21 19.59
C VAL A 354 2.06 -24.54 18.11
N ARG A 355 2.56 -25.74 17.78
CA ARG A 355 2.67 -26.20 16.39
C ARG A 355 1.30 -26.47 15.79
N PRO A 356 1.10 -26.21 14.48
CA PRO A 356 -0.22 -26.40 13.85
C PRO A 356 -0.65 -27.87 13.90
N GLN A 357 -1.84 -28.11 14.44
CA GLN A 357 -2.50 -29.41 14.46
C GLN A 357 -3.44 -29.60 13.25
N LYS A 358 -3.58 -28.59 12.42
CA LYS A 358 -4.40 -28.62 11.20
C LYS A 358 -3.74 -27.80 10.10
N LEU A 359 -3.63 -28.41 8.92
CA LEU A 359 -3.23 -27.70 7.70
C LEU A 359 -4.16 -28.11 6.54
N SER A 360 -4.28 -27.25 5.55
CA SER A 360 -4.93 -27.57 4.29
C SER A 360 -3.97 -28.28 3.33
N VAL A 361 -4.52 -29.03 2.39
CA VAL A 361 -3.73 -29.68 1.32
C VAL A 361 -2.84 -28.70 0.57
N THR A 362 -3.32 -27.48 0.32
CA THR A 362 -2.53 -26.42 -0.34
C THR A 362 -1.38 -25.91 0.53
N GLU A 363 -1.54 -25.91 1.86
CA GLU A 363 -0.49 -25.50 2.79
C GLU A 363 0.63 -26.54 2.93
N ILE A 364 0.39 -27.80 2.61
CA ILE A 364 1.44 -28.82 2.59
C ILE A 364 2.52 -28.48 1.55
N LYS A 365 2.14 -27.97 0.40
CA LYS A 365 3.11 -27.43 -0.57
C LYS A 365 3.96 -26.31 0.01
N THR A 366 3.35 -25.43 0.79
CA THR A 366 4.06 -24.36 1.50
C THR A 366 4.99 -24.93 2.57
N LEU A 367 4.53 -25.90 3.35
CA LEU A 367 5.35 -26.59 4.37
C LEU A 367 6.58 -27.26 3.76
N ILE A 368 6.48 -27.82 2.55
CA ILE A 368 7.61 -28.43 1.85
C ILE A 368 8.62 -27.37 1.39
N ARG A 369 8.13 -26.23 0.87
CA ARG A 369 8.95 -25.23 0.19
C ARG A 369 9.45 -24.11 1.07
N ASP A 370 8.59 -23.59 1.92
CA ASP A 370 8.86 -22.47 2.83
C ASP A 370 8.18 -22.74 4.20
N PRO A 371 8.74 -23.65 5.01
CA PRO A 371 8.20 -23.93 6.33
C PRO A 371 8.03 -22.70 7.21
N TYR A 372 8.92 -21.70 7.07
CA TYR A 372 8.84 -20.46 7.81
C TYR A 372 7.51 -19.71 7.61
N ALA A 373 6.94 -19.79 6.39
CA ALA A 373 5.62 -19.22 6.13
C ALA A 373 4.50 -19.89 6.94
N ILE A 374 4.60 -21.20 7.19
CA ILE A 374 3.68 -21.94 8.07
C ILE A 374 3.84 -21.50 9.52
N TYR A 375 5.10 -21.36 9.99
CA TYR A 375 5.39 -20.80 11.31
C TYR A 375 4.80 -19.40 11.49
N ALA A 376 5.08 -18.49 10.54
CA ALA A 376 4.58 -17.12 10.61
C ALA A 376 3.04 -17.05 10.64
N LYS A 377 2.38 -17.86 9.82
CA LYS A 377 0.92 -17.87 9.72
C LYS A 377 0.23 -18.52 10.93
N HIS A 378 0.69 -19.69 11.34
CA HIS A 378 -0.04 -20.52 12.32
C HIS A 378 0.47 -20.38 13.75
N VAL A 379 1.76 -20.10 13.95
CA VAL A 379 2.34 -19.92 15.29
C VAL A 379 2.33 -18.47 15.70
N LEU A 380 2.77 -17.56 14.81
CA LEU A 380 2.77 -16.12 15.10
C LEU A 380 1.43 -15.43 14.80
N GLY A 381 0.48 -16.11 14.12
CA GLY A 381 -0.81 -15.56 13.76
C GLY A 381 -0.74 -14.41 12.73
N LEU A 382 0.35 -14.32 11.96
CA LEU A 382 0.55 -13.26 11.00
C LEU A 382 -0.08 -13.60 9.65
N ALA A 383 -0.86 -12.69 9.10
CA ALA A 383 -1.42 -12.79 7.76
C ALA A 383 -1.08 -11.51 6.96
N PRO A 384 -0.76 -11.64 5.66
CA PRO A 384 -0.62 -10.46 4.81
C PRO A 384 -1.95 -9.71 4.74
N LEU A 385 -1.86 -8.36 4.73
CA LEU A 385 -3.04 -7.52 4.54
C LEU A 385 -3.51 -7.63 3.08
N GLU A 386 -4.80 -7.85 2.89
CA GLU A 386 -5.41 -7.72 1.58
C GLU A 386 -5.30 -6.27 1.07
N PRO A 387 -5.15 -6.03 -0.25
CA PRO A 387 -5.07 -4.68 -0.79
C PRO A 387 -6.29 -3.83 -0.38
N ILE A 388 -6.08 -2.52 -0.20
CA ILE A 388 -7.20 -1.58 0.06
C ILE A 388 -8.11 -1.50 -1.16
N GLU A 389 -7.51 -1.42 -2.34
CA GLU A 389 -8.24 -1.44 -3.61
C GLU A 389 -8.05 -2.82 -4.25
N PRO A 390 -9.15 -3.51 -4.50
CA PRO A 390 -9.07 -4.77 -5.21
C PRO A 390 -8.51 -4.53 -6.63
N VAL A 391 -7.70 -5.45 -7.10
CA VAL A 391 -7.15 -5.44 -8.45
C VAL A 391 -7.61 -6.68 -9.20
N PRO A 392 -7.78 -6.62 -10.53
CA PRO A 392 -8.15 -7.76 -11.34
C PRO A 392 -6.97 -8.72 -11.52
N ASP A 393 -6.61 -9.41 -10.43
CA ASP A 393 -5.48 -10.32 -10.36
C ASP A 393 -5.81 -11.76 -10.77
N SER A 394 -4.81 -12.63 -10.71
CA SER A 394 -4.95 -14.07 -11.01
C SER A 394 -5.81 -14.81 -9.99
N ARG A 395 -5.88 -14.35 -8.73
CA ARG A 395 -6.70 -14.95 -7.67
C ARG A 395 -8.18 -14.74 -7.94
N LEU A 396 -8.59 -13.48 -8.21
CA LEU A 396 -9.98 -13.15 -8.56
C LEU A 396 -10.42 -13.93 -9.80
N ARG A 397 -9.55 -14.00 -10.83
CA ARG A 397 -9.83 -14.82 -12.02
C ARG A 397 -10.03 -16.29 -11.67
N GLY A 398 -9.23 -16.84 -10.76
CA GLY A 398 -9.39 -18.20 -10.25
C GLY A 398 -10.77 -18.41 -9.65
N VAL A 399 -11.18 -17.56 -8.72
CA VAL A 399 -12.49 -17.63 -8.04
C VAL A 399 -13.64 -17.62 -9.05
N ILE A 400 -13.61 -16.76 -10.06
CA ILE A 400 -14.66 -16.69 -11.09
C ILE A 400 -14.70 -17.95 -11.95
N TYR A 401 -13.54 -18.50 -12.32
CA TYR A 401 -13.49 -19.71 -13.16
C TYR A 401 -13.98 -20.94 -12.40
N HIS A 402 -13.62 -21.08 -11.12
CA HIS A 402 -14.15 -22.17 -10.29
C HIS A 402 -15.67 -22.05 -10.11
N ALA A 403 -16.17 -20.86 -9.76
CA ALA A 403 -17.61 -20.61 -9.65
C ALA A 403 -18.36 -20.87 -10.97
N LEU A 404 -17.75 -20.55 -12.12
CA LEU A 404 -18.31 -20.84 -13.43
C LEU A 404 -18.40 -22.34 -13.68
N MET A 405 -17.32 -23.08 -13.43
CA MET A 405 -17.30 -24.53 -13.61
C MET A 405 -18.32 -25.21 -12.71
N GLU A 406 -18.37 -24.84 -11.44
CA GLU A 406 -19.35 -25.36 -10.48
C GLU A 406 -20.79 -25.15 -10.99
N GLN A 407 -21.17 -23.91 -11.34
CA GLN A 407 -22.54 -23.59 -11.78
C GLN A 407 -22.88 -24.23 -13.11
N PHE A 408 -21.91 -24.29 -14.03
CA PHE A 408 -22.14 -24.91 -15.34
C PHE A 408 -22.33 -26.44 -15.22
N ILE A 409 -21.53 -27.12 -14.41
CA ILE A 409 -21.66 -28.56 -14.19
C ILE A 409 -22.97 -28.89 -13.46
N LYS A 410 -23.37 -28.07 -12.48
CA LYS A 410 -24.69 -28.22 -11.83
C LYS A 410 -25.87 -28.07 -12.81
N ALA A 411 -25.75 -27.16 -13.77
CA ALA A 411 -26.78 -26.96 -14.79
C ALA A 411 -26.73 -27.97 -15.94
N TRP A 412 -25.70 -28.80 -16.03
CA TRP A 412 -25.47 -29.73 -17.16
C TRP A 412 -26.57 -30.73 -17.40
N PRO A 413 -27.15 -31.42 -16.38
CA PRO A 413 -28.19 -32.43 -16.59
C PRO A 413 -29.47 -31.86 -17.22
N ASP A 414 -29.80 -30.61 -16.89
CA ASP A 414 -31.02 -29.94 -17.33
C ASP A 414 -30.81 -29.12 -18.63
N CYS A 415 -29.60 -29.15 -19.21
CA CYS A 415 -29.23 -28.34 -20.36
C CYS A 415 -29.17 -29.19 -21.64
N ALA A 416 -30.03 -28.92 -22.60
CA ALA A 416 -30.00 -29.59 -23.90
C ALA A 416 -28.64 -29.36 -24.59
N PRO A 417 -28.08 -30.34 -25.34
CA PRO A 417 -26.78 -30.21 -25.98
C PRO A 417 -26.61 -28.95 -26.83
N VAL A 418 -27.66 -28.58 -27.57
CA VAL A 418 -27.66 -27.38 -28.44
C VAL A 418 -27.57 -26.06 -27.63
N ASP A 419 -27.98 -26.05 -26.39
CA ASP A 419 -28.03 -24.87 -25.52
C ASP A 419 -26.83 -24.73 -24.60
N ARG A 420 -25.95 -25.74 -24.49
CA ARG A 420 -24.82 -25.79 -23.55
C ARG A 420 -23.89 -24.59 -23.70
N ARG A 421 -23.56 -24.22 -24.96
CA ARG A 421 -22.71 -23.08 -25.22
C ARG A 421 -23.36 -21.75 -24.79
N ARG A 422 -24.63 -21.59 -25.06
CA ARG A 422 -25.40 -20.41 -24.62
C ARG A 422 -25.41 -20.34 -23.09
N ARG A 423 -25.71 -21.45 -22.43
CA ARG A 423 -25.77 -21.54 -20.96
C ARG A 423 -24.42 -21.21 -20.30
N PHE A 424 -23.33 -21.72 -20.83
CA PHE A 424 -21.99 -21.40 -20.37
C PHE A 424 -21.69 -19.89 -20.46
N VAL A 425 -22.07 -19.25 -21.57
CA VAL A 425 -21.87 -17.82 -21.77
C VAL A 425 -22.75 -17.01 -20.81
N GLU A 426 -24.02 -17.36 -20.63
CA GLU A 426 -24.94 -16.69 -19.71
C GLU A 426 -24.41 -16.69 -18.25
N ILE A 427 -23.95 -17.86 -17.75
CA ILE A 427 -23.36 -17.98 -16.43
C ILE A 427 -22.10 -17.11 -16.33
N SER A 428 -21.24 -17.15 -17.37
CA SER A 428 -20.03 -16.34 -17.42
C SER A 428 -20.32 -14.83 -17.32
N GLU A 429 -21.32 -14.36 -18.06
CA GLU A 429 -21.72 -12.93 -18.06
C GLU A 429 -22.27 -12.52 -16.68
N ALA A 430 -23.11 -13.35 -16.08
CA ALA A 430 -23.66 -13.08 -14.76
C ALA A 430 -22.57 -12.96 -13.69
N LEU A 431 -21.58 -13.86 -13.69
CA LEU A 431 -20.47 -13.85 -12.75
C LEU A 431 -19.55 -12.63 -12.98
N LEU A 432 -19.24 -12.31 -14.24
CA LEU A 432 -18.41 -11.15 -14.56
C LEU A 432 -19.07 -9.84 -14.14
N CYS A 433 -20.37 -9.68 -14.42
CA CYS A 433 -21.12 -8.48 -14.01
C CYS A 433 -21.19 -8.34 -12.48
N ALA A 434 -21.34 -9.44 -11.76
CA ALA A 434 -21.48 -9.42 -10.30
C ALA A 434 -20.15 -9.21 -9.56
N GLN A 435 -19.04 -9.75 -10.07
CA GLN A 435 -17.78 -9.83 -9.32
C GLN A 435 -16.63 -9.00 -9.88
N VAL A 436 -16.74 -8.47 -11.10
CA VAL A 436 -15.66 -7.72 -11.76
C VAL A 436 -16.10 -6.28 -12.00
N PRO A 437 -15.71 -5.33 -11.14
CA PRO A 437 -16.17 -3.94 -11.26
C PRO A 437 -15.46 -3.13 -12.39
N TRP A 438 -14.48 -3.72 -13.09
CA TRP A 438 -13.70 -3.02 -14.14
C TRP A 438 -14.20 -3.40 -15.53
N PRO A 439 -14.84 -2.48 -16.29
CA PRO A 439 -15.41 -2.79 -17.61
C PRO A 439 -14.40 -3.35 -18.62
N SER A 440 -13.16 -2.82 -18.62
CA SER A 440 -12.08 -3.30 -19.51
C SER A 440 -11.69 -4.74 -19.23
N HIS A 441 -11.61 -5.11 -17.94
CA HIS A 441 -11.29 -6.49 -17.54
C HIS A 441 -12.46 -7.44 -17.72
N GLN A 442 -13.69 -6.97 -17.52
CA GLN A 442 -14.89 -7.74 -17.91
C GLN A 442 -14.84 -8.10 -19.41
N ALA A 443 -14.59 -7.11 -20.29
CA ALA A 443 -14.51 -7.34 -21.73
C ALA A 443 -13.41 -8.34 -22.11
N PHE A 444 -12.24 -8.21 -21.50
CA PHE A 444 -11.10 -9.09 -21.74
C PHE A 444 -11.36 -10.53 -21.27
N TRP A 445 -11.89 -10.71 -20.04
CA TRP A 445 -12.19 -12.04 -19.53
C TRP A 445 -13.38 -12.67 -20.23
N ARG A 446 -14.40 -11.89 -20.62
CA ARG A 446 -15.52 -12.33 -21.46
C ARG A 446 -15.05 -12.96 -22.76
N SER A 447 -14.12 -12.30 -23.46
CA SER A 447 -13.55 -12.83 -24.70
C SER A 447 -12.85 -14.18 -24.47
N ARG A 448 -12.08 -14.30 -23.40
CA ARG A 448 -11.39 -15.55 -23.05
C ARG A 448 -12.33 -16.68 -22.68
N LEU A 449 -13.37 -16.40 -21.89
CA LEU A 449 -14.36 -17.38 -21.49
C LEU A 449 -15.17 -17.89 -22.69
N ARG A 450 -15.58 -16.99 -23.60
CA ARG A 450 -16.25 -17.39 -24.84
C ARG A 450 -15.36 -18.26 -25.75
N ALA A 451 -14.07 -17.96 -25.85
CA ALA A 451 -13.13 -18.76 -26.64
C ALA A 451 -12.84 -20.14 -26.03
N MET A 452 -13.10 -20.33 -24.74
CA MET A 452 -12.87 -21.58 -24.03
C MET A 452 -14.14 -22.48 -24.01
N ALA A 453 -15.31 -21.94 -24.26
CA ALA A 453 -16.61 -22.63 -24.10
C ALA A 453 -16.67 -23.98 -24.82
N ASP A 454 -16.34 -24.02 -26.11
CA ASP A 454 -16.45 -25.25 -26.92
C ASP A 454 -15.51 -26.34 -26.42
N TRP A 455 -14.31 -25.97 -25.98
CA TRP A 455 -13.37 -26.92 -25.39
C TRP A 455 -13.87 -27.48 -24.03
N VAL A 456 -14.42 -26.63 -23.16
CA VAL A 456 -14.97 -27.05 -21.88
C VAL A 456 -16.14 -28.01 -22.09
N ILE A 457 -17.03 -27.73 -23.07
CA ILE A 457 -18.16 -28.59 -23.39
C ILE A 457 -17.70 -29.97 -23.87
N ALA A 458 -16.76 -29.99 -24.83
CA ALA A 458 -16.23 -31.27 -25.34
C ALA A 458 -15.52 -32.08 -24.26
N GLU A 459 -14.76 -31.43 -23.37
CA GLU A 459 -14.13 -32.09 -22.24
C GLU A 459 -15.15 -32.61 -21.21
N GLU A 460 -16.24 -31.88 -21.01
CA GLU A 460 -17.31 -32.32 -20.11
C GLU A 460 -18.05 -33.50 -20.70
N GLU A 461 -18.40 -33.48 -21.97
CA GLU A 461 -19.02 -34.64 -22.65
C GLU A 461 -18.16 -35.88 -22.51
N ARG A 462 -16.84 -35.77 -22.68
CA ARG A 462 -15.91 -36.87 -22.50
C ARG A 462 -15.88 -37.39 -21.05
N ARG A 463 -15.93 -36.51 -20.05
CA ARG A 463 -15.95 -36.91 -18.62
C ARG A 463 -17.25 -37.62 -18.25
N GLN A 464 -18.37 -37.10 -18.74
CA GLN A 464 -19.69 -37.71 -18.51
C GLN A 464 -19.81 -39.16 -19.01
N THR A 465 -18.96 -39.57 -19.98
CA THR A 465 -18.91 -41.00 -20.42
C THR A 465 -18.18 -41.90 -19.42
N ARG A 466 -17.35 -41.33 -18.53
CA ARG A 466 -16.54 -42.07 -17.54
C ARG A 466 -17.24 -42.14 -16.19
N GLY A 467 -17.85 -41.07 -15.75
CA GLY A 467 -18.52 -40.95 -14.47
C GLY A 467 -19.44 -39.76 -14.39
N GLN A 468 -20.24 -39.70 -13.34
CA GLN A 468 -21.15 -38.59 -13.06
C GLN A 468 -20.61 -37.76 -11.89
N PRO A 469 -20.76 -36.43 -11.93
CA PRO A 469 -20.36 -35.56 -10.83
C PRO A 469 -21.08 -35.91 -9.53
N LEU A 470 -20.33 -36.25 -8.49
CA LEU A 470 -20.84 -36.57 -7.16
C LEU A 470 -20.59 -35.42 -6.17
N VAL A 471 -19.39 -34.82 -6.20
CA VAL A 471 -19.01 -33.73 -5.32
C VAL A 471 -18.51 -32.58 -6.17
N LEU A 472 -19.01 -31.37 -5.91
CA LEU A 472 -18.54 -30.10 -6.53
C LEU A 472 -18.25 -29.10 -5.41
N GLU A 473 -17.02 -28.51 -5.43
CA GLU A 473 -16.52 -27.57 -4.41
C GLU A 473 -16.69 -28.13 -2.97
N GLY A 474 -16.44 -29.44 -2.82
CA GLY A 474 -16.69 -30.17 -1.61
C GLY A 474 -15.61 -30.00 -0.55
N ARG A 475 -16.01 -29.82 0.71
CA ARG A 475 -15.10 -29.81 1.84
C ARG A 475 -14.82 -31.21 2.35
N GLY A 476 -13.56 -31.42 2.75
CA GLY A 476 -13.16 -32.71 3.31
C GLY A 476 -12.07 -32.56 4.36
N ALA A 477 -11.94 -33.54 5.20
CA ALA A 477 -10.86 -33.64 6.18
C ALA A 477 -10.60 -35.10 6.57
N VAL A 478 -9.33 -35.37 6.91
CA VAL A 478 -8.93 -36.66 7.51
C VAL A 478 -8.13 -36.40 8.76
N LEU A 479 -8.49 -37.04 9.85
CA LEU A 479 -7.73 -37.03 11.10
C LEU A 479 -6.67 -38.13 11.05
N LEU A 480 -5.45 -37.78 11.42
CA LEU A 480 -4.34 -38.70 11.73
C LEU A 480 -4.25 -38.86 13.25
N PRO A 481 -4.89 -39.86 13.86
CA PRO A 481 -4.98 -39.96 15.32
C PRO A 481 -3.62 -40.07 16.00
N GLU A 482 -2.70 -40.81 15.38
CA GLU A 482 -1.32 -41.03 15.88
C GLU A 482 -0.48 -39.75 15.99
N LEU A 483 -0.82 -38.74 15.17
CA LEU A 483 -0.15 -37.43 15.15
C LEU A 483 -1.01 -36.30 15.74
N GLN A 484 -2.26 -36.60 16.13
CA GLN A 484 -3.24 -35.57 16.54
C GLN A 484 -3.34 -34.44 15.52
N PHE A 485 -3.29 -34.79 14.23
CA PHE A 485 -3.22 -33.83 13.14
C PHE A 485 -4.37 -34.03 12.16
N THR A 486 -4.98 -32.93 11.71
CA THR A 486 -6.07 -32.94 10.72
C THR A 486 -5.58 -32.35 9.40
N LEU A 487 -5.67 -33.09 8.32
CA LEU A 487 -5.51 -32.59 6.97
C LEU A 487 -6.87 -32.20 6.42
N SER A 488 -7.06 -30.93 6.03
CA SER A 488 -8.30 -30.43 5.42
C SER A 488 -8.11 -30.11 3.95
N ALA A 489 -9.19 -30.23 3.17
CA ALA A 489 -9.19 -29.98 1.75
C ALA A 489 -10.50 -29.36 1.28
N ILE A 490 -10.43 -28.69 0.13
CA ILE A 490 -11.57 -28.42 -0.73
C ILE A 490 -11.22 -29.08 -2.06
N VAL A 491 -12.11 -29.91 -2.59
CA VAL A 491 -11.96 -30.53 -3.90
C VAL A 491 -12.89 -29.84 -4.89
N ASP A 492 -12.38 -29.48 -6.05
CA ASP A 492 -13.20 -28.79 -7.06
C ASP A 492 -14.28 -29.74 -7.61
N ARG A 493 -13.90 -31.00 -7.87
CA ARG A 493 -14.83 -32.00 -8.41
C ARG A 493 -14.38 -33.43 -8.14
N ILE A 494 -15.35 -34.28 -7.77
CA ILE A 494 -15.22 -35.75 -7.75
C ILE A 494 -16.34 -36.33 -8.59
N ASP A 495 -15.99 -37.16 -9.57
CA ASP A 495 -16.93 -37.98 -10.35
C ASP A 495 -16.87 -39.42 -9.91
N MET A 496 -17.98 -40.12 -10.01
CA MET A 496 -18.10 -41.56 -9.71
C MET A 496 -18.57 -42.34 -10.95
N SER A 497 -17.84 -43.39 -11.29
CA SER A 497 -18.26 -44.31 -12.34
C SER A 497 -19.39 -45.25 -11.89
N GLN A 498 -20.01 -45.97 -12.82
CA GLN A 498 -21.00 -47.04 -12.49
C GLN A 498 -20.38 -48.16 -11.66
N GLY A 499 -19.05 -48.35 -11.73
CA GLY A 499 -18.29 -49.30 -10.94
C GLY A 499 -17.87 -48.81 -9.56
N ALA A 500 -18.35 -47.65 -9.11
CA ALA A 500 -17.98 -46.96 -7.88
C ALA A 500 -16.50 -46.48 -7.82
N GLU A 501 -15.85 -46.39 -8.97
CA GLU A 501 -14.51 -45.81 -9.09
C GLU A 501 -14.59 -44.29 -9.04
N LEU A 502 -13.58 -43.64 -8.41
CA LEU A 502 -13.53 -42.20 -8.23
C LEU A 502 -12.52 -41.52 -9.17
N TYR A 503 -12.94 -40.41 -9.77
CA TYR A 503 -12.15 -39.53 -10.62
C TYR A 503 -12.13 -38.12 -10.02
N LEU A 504 -10.96 -37.60 -9.71
CA LEU A 504 -10.81 -36.28 -9.11
C LEU A 504 -10.28 -35.27 -10.12
N TYR A 505 -10.85 -34.10 -10.12
CA TYR A 505 -10.42 -32.99 -11.00
C TYR A 505 -10.21 -31.71 -10.20
N ASP A 506 -9.13 -31.00 -10.52
CA ASP A 506 -8.76 -29.71 -9.94
C ASP A 506 -8.50 -28.71 -11.08
N TYR A 507 -9.21 -27.58 -11.06
CA TYR A 507 -9.16 -26.57 -12.11
C TYR A 507 -8.03 -25.56 -11.87
N LYS A 508 -7.19 -25.34 -12.88
CA LYS A 508 -6.08 -24.37 -12.81
C LYS A 508 -6.22 -23.30 -13.86
N THR A 509 -6.30 -22.04 -13.43
CA THR A 509 -6.30 -20.86 -14.32
C THR A 509 -4.90 -20.36 -14.65
N GLY A 510 -3.90 -20.83 -13.91
CA GLY A 510 -2.47 -20.60 -14.12
C GLY A 510 -1.76 -21.77 -14.79
N ALA A 511 -0.44 -21.86 -14.58
CA ALA A 511 0.34 -23.00 -15.04
C ALA A 511 -0.05 -24.28 -14.30
N VAL A 512 -0.30 -25.33 -15.08
CA VAL A 512 -0.57 -26.67 -14.54
C VAL A 512 0.75 -27.29 -14.08
N PRO A 513 0.82 -27.86 -12.84
CA PRO A 513 2.02 -28.52 -12.35
C PRO A 513 2.46 -29.69 -13.25
N THR A 514 3.76 -29.73 -13.58
CA THR A 514 4.33 -30.83 -14.35
C THR A 514 4.38 -32.14 -13.52
N PRO A 515 4.50 -33.32 -14.13
CA PRO A 515 4.67 -34.58 -13.40
C PRO A 515 5.84 -34.55 -12.40
N ASP A 516 6.95 -33.92 -12.75
CA ASP A 516 8.11 -33.80 -11.88
C ASP A 516 7.83 -32.85 -10.68
N GLN A 517 7.11 -31.78 -10.92
CA GLN A 517 6.67 -30.90 -9.82
C GLN A 517 5.70 -31.59 -8.88
N GLN A 518 4.78 -32.40 -9.42
CA GLN A 518 3.86 -33.22 -8.61
C GLN A 518 4.60 -34.26 -7.77
N LYS A 519 5.65 -34.86 -8.34
CA LYS A 519 6.47 -35.85 -7.63
C LYS A 519 7.21 -35.26 -6.43
N VAL A 520 7.67 -34.01 -6.50
CA VAL A 520 8.56 -33.43 -5.49
C VAL A 520 7.84 -32.44 -4.56
N PHE A 521 7.09 -31.49 -5.12
CA PHE A 521 6.58 -30.34 -4.38
C PHE A 521 5.06 -30.23 -4.33
N ASP A 522 4.38 -30.56 -5.43
CA ASP A 522 2.94 -30.37 -5.57
C ASP A 522 2.18 -31.68 -5.33
N LYS A 523 1.93 -31.96 -4.07
CA LYS A 523 1.22 -33.18 -3.65
C LYS A 523 -0.30 -33.02 -3.62
N GLN A 524 -0.85 -31.94 -4.18
CA GLN A 524 -2.26 -31.62 -4.06
C GLN A 524 -3.16 -32.78 -4.51
N LEU A 525 -3.00 -33.30 -5.73
CA LEU A 525 -3.83 -34.38 -6.24
C LEU A 525 -3.67 -35.69 -5.45
N TYR A 526 -2.45 -36.01 -5.00
CA TYR A 526 -2.20 -37.18 -4.17
C TYR A 526 -2.93 -37.13 -2.82
N LEU A 527 -2.88 -35.96 -2.17
CA LEU A 527 -3.52 -35.78 -0.87
C LEU A 527 -5.05 -35.71 -0.98
N LEU A 528 -5.58 -35.06 -2.03
CA LEU A 528 -7.01 -35.07 -2.34
C LEU A 528 -7.51 -36.49 -2.60
N ALA A 529 -6.77 -37.26 -3.39
CA ALA A 529 -7.09 -38.66 -3.68
C ALA A 529 -7.06 -39.51 -2.40
N ALA A 530 -6.06 -39.33 -1.54
CA ALA A 530 -5.97 -40.06 -0.27
C ALA A 530 -7.13 -39.72 0.69
N ILE A 531 -7.57 -38.47 0.73
CA ILE A 531 -8.77 -38.06 1.50
C ILE A 531 -10.02 -38.71 0.91
N ALA A 532 -10.17 -38.74 -0.41
CA ALA A 532 -11.32 -39.36 -1.08
C ALA A 532 -11.40 -40.86 -0.85
N GLN A 533 -10.27 -41.60 -0.93
CA GLN A 533 -10.24 -43.05 -0.63
C GLN A 533 -10.71 -43.38 0.78
N GLN A 534 -10.51 -42.47 1.73
CA GLN A 534 -10.93 -42.65 3.12
C GLN A 534 -12.34 -42.12 3.39
N GLY A 535 -13.06 -41.65 2.37
CA GLY A 535 -14.40 -41.08 2.53
C GLY A 535 -14.39 -39.76 3.31
N GLY A 536 -13.27 -39.01 3.26
CA GLY A 536 -13.08 -37.79 4.03
C GLY A 536 -13.79 -36.54 3.48
N PHE A 537 -14.52 -36.61 2.37
CA PHE A 537 -15.37 -35.54 1.86
C PHE A 537 -16.83 -35.73 2.24
N GLU A 538 -17.54 -34.63 2.44
CA GLU A 538 -18.99 -34.66 2.72
C GLU A 538 -19.71 -35.43 1.61
N THR A 539 -20.63 -36.30 2.00
CA THR A 539 -21.45 -37.16 1.10
C THR A 539 -20.69 -38.26 0.35
N LEU A 540 -19.37 -38.39 0.51
CA LEU A 540 -18.57 -39.39 -0.18
C LEU A 540 -18.36 -40.63 0.71
N GLN A 541 -18.67 -41.79 0.20
CA GLN A 541 -18.25 -43.08 0.82
C GLN A 541 -16.80 -43.41 0.40
N PRO A 542 -16.05 -44.16 1.23
CA PRO A 542 -14.74 -44.65 0.83
C PRO A 542 -14.81 -45.41 -0.51
N GLY A 543 -13.88 -45.08 -1.44
CA GLY A 543 -13.86 -45.67 -2.78
C GLY A 543 -12.47 -45.62 -3.41
N GLU A 544 -12.26 -46.46 -4.43
CA GLU A 544 -10.99 -46.50 -5.16
C GLU A 544 -10.86 -45.31 -6.07
N VAL A 545 -9.78 -44.54 -5.92
CA VAL A 545 -9.43 -43.43 -6.82
C VAL A 545 -8.57 -43.95 -7.96
N VAL A 546 -9.15 -44.01 -9.16
CA VAL A 546 -8.48 -44.48 -10.37
C VAL A 546 -7.63 -43.37 -10.99
N GLU A 547 -8.11 -42.14 -10.98
CA GLU A 547 -7.44 -41.03 -11.60
C GLU A 547 -7.66 -39.71 -10.81
N ALA A 548 -6.61 -38.91 -10.70
CA ALA A 548 -6.73 -37.53 -10.29
C ALA A 548 -5.98 -36.65 -11.30
N ALA A 549 -6.60 -35.54 -11.75
CA ALA A 549 -6.02 -34.72 -12.81
C ALA A 549 -6.22 -33.23 -12.61
N PHE A 550 -5.23 -32.45 -13.01
CA PHE A 550 -5.36 -31.01 -13.21
C PHE A 550 -5.97 -30.70 -14.56
N ILE A 551 -6.93 -29.77 -14.58
CA ILE A 551 -7.57 -29.26 -15.79
C ILE A 551 -7.17 -27.79 -15.95
N GLY A 552 -6.30 -27.50 -16.93
CA GLY A 552 -5.84 -26.15 -17.22
C GLY A 552 -6.88 -25.35 -17.98
N LEU A 553 -7.45 -24.34 -17.36
CA LEU A 553 -8.40 -23.36 -17.95
C LEU A 553 -7.70 -22.10 -18.47
N GLY A 554 -6.36 -22.10 -18.49
CA GLY A 554 -5.54 -20.99 -18.97
C GLY A 554 -5.45 -20.90 -20.49
N ALA A 555 -4.46 -20.13 -21.00
CA ALA A 555 -4.21 -20.00 -22.44
C ALA A 555 -3.84 -21.33 -23.09
N ALA A 556 -3.04 -22.16 -22.40
CA ALA A 556 -2.77 -23.53 -22.80
C ALA A 556 -3.78 -24.46 -22.10
N LYS A 557 -4.81 -24.84 -22.84
CA LYS A 557 -5.78 -25.85 -22.40
C LYS A 557 -5.03 -27.17 -22.21
N LYS A 558 -4.99 -27.70 -20.98
CA LYS A 558 -4.16 -28.86 -20.68
C LYS A 558 -4.87 -29.79 -19.70
N TYR A 559 -4.84 -31.07 -20.00
CA TYR A 559 -5.19 -32.14 -19.07
C TYR A 559 -3.90 -32.78 -18.57
N GLN A 560 -3.73 -32.88 -17.22
CA GLN A 560 -2.53 -33.46 -16.63
C GLN A 560 -2.89 -34.36 -15.46
N ALA A 561 -2.89 -35.65 -15.70
CA ALA A 561 -3.10 -36.64 -14.65
C ALA A 561 -1.91 -36.73 -13.69
N ALA A 562 -2.19 -37.08 -12.45
CA ALA A 562 -1.17 -37.43 -11.47
C ALA A 562 -0.53 -38.77 -11.85
N PRO A 563 0.80 -38.89 -11.82
CA PRO A 563 1.51 -40.09 -12.22
C PRO A 563 1.49 -41.17 -11.09
N PHE A 564 0.34 -41.73 -10.80
CA PHE A 564 0.17 -42.78 -9.77
C PHE A 564 0.92 -44.10 -10.11
N ASP A 565 1.24 -44.30 -11.38
CA ASP A 565 2.09 -45.41 -11.86
C ASP A 565 3.53 -45.28 -11.38
N LYS A 566 4.04 -44.02 -11.24
CA LYS A 566 5.41 -43.75 -10.81
C LYS A 566 5.55 -43.58 -9.30
N GLU A 567 4.52 -43.14 -8.63
CA GLU A 567 4.46 -43.01 -7.18
C GLU A 567 3.07 -43.47 -6.71
N PRO A 568 2.96 -44.66 -6.14
CA PRO A 568 1.70 -45.15 -5.60
C PRO A 568 1.13 -44.26 -4.51
N LEU A 569 -0.19 -44.10 -4.49
CA LEU A 569 -0.88 -43.20 -3.55
C LEU A 569 -0.57 -43.53 -2.08
N ALA A 570 -0.47 -44.78 -1.74
CA ALA A 570 -0.09 -45.24 -0.39
C ALA A 570 1.34 -44.74 0.00
N GLN A 571 2.29 -44.78 -0.94
CA GLN A 571 3.64 -44.27 -0.69
C GLN A 571 3.66 -42.75 -0.48
N ALA A 572 2.90 -42.01 -1.28
CA ALA A 572 2.76 -40.55 -1.12
C ALA A 572 2.13 -40.19 0.24
N TRP A 573 1.15 -40.99 0.68
CA TRP A 573 0.52 -40.82 1.98
C TRP A 573 1.46 -41.11 3.15
N GLU A 574 2.27 -42.16 3.09
CA GLU A 574 3.28 -42.44 4.13
C GLU A 574 4.34 -41.32 4.19
N LYS A 575 4.84 -40.81 3.03
CA LYS A 575 5.74 -39.67 2.99
C LYS A 575 5.14 -38.42 3.63
N PHE A 576 3.85 -38.18 3.39
CA PHE A 576 3.11 -37.10 4.03
C PHE A 576 3.06 -37.27 5.55
N LYS A 577 2.71 -38.47 6.06
CA LYS A 577 2.72 -38.75 7.51
C LYS A 577 4.10 -38.51 8.13
N HIS A 578 5.15 -38.97 7.49
CA HIS A 578 6.51 -38.71 7.93
C HIS A 578 6.89 -37.21 7.94
N LEU A 579 6.42 -36.45 6.93
CA LEU A 579 6.61 -35.00 6.90
C LEU A 579 5.95 -34.34 8.11
N ILE A 580 4.69 -34.65 8.38
CA ILE A 580 3.97 -34.09 9.52
C ILE A 580 4.63 -34.51 10.85
N ALA A 581 5.00 -35.78 11.01
CA ALA A 581 5.68 -36.27 12.19
C ALA A 581 7.01 -35.50 12.45
N SER A 582 7.77 -35.22 11.41
CA SER A 582 9.00 -34.43 11.54
C SER A 582 8.73 -33.02 12.04
N TYR A 583 7.69 -32.34 11.54
CA TYR A 583 7.32 -30.99 12.00
C TYR A 583 6.52 -30.96 13.32
N GLN A 584 6.11 -32.12 13.86
CA GLN A 584 5.61 -32.24 15.23
C GLN A 584 6.74 -32.45 16.25
N SER A 585 7.96 -32.77 15.79
CA SER A 585 9.15 -32.86 16.64
C SER A 585 9.76 -31.48 16.90
N GLU A 586 10.10 -31.19 18.15
CA GLU A 586 10.77 -29.95 18.56
C GLU A 586 12.19 -29.83 18.00
N GLU A 587 12.77 -30.93 17.51
CA GLU A 587 14.07 -30.93 16.86
C GLU A 587 14.03 -30.35 15.43
N THR A 588 12.85 -30.24 14.83
CA THR A 588 12.71 -29.71 13.47
C THR A 588 12.31 -28.24 13.52
N GLY A 589 13.19 -27.35 13.01
CA GLY A 589 12.90 -25.94 12.82
C GLY A 589 12.16 -25.65 11.52
N PHE A 590 11.33 -24.60 11.52
CA PHE A 590 10.61 -24.10 10.36
C PHE A 590 11.52 -23.22 9.51
N GLN A 591 12.32 -23.85 8.66
CA GLN A 591 13.34 -23.19 7.84
C GLN A 591 12.73 -22.25 6.79
N ALA A 592 13.26 -21.02 6.67
CA ALA A 592 12.88 -20.09 5.62
C ALA A 592 13.42 -20.54 4.26
N ARG A 593 12.59 -20.45 3.21
CA ARG A 593 12.97 -20.67 1.81
C ARG A 593 13.69 -22.02 1.57
N ARG A 594 13.18 -23.11 2.13
CA ARG A 594 13.81 -24.44 2.06
C ARG A 594 14.01 -24.92 0.61
N ALA A 595 13.02 -24.70 -0.24
CA ALA A 595 13.06 -25.13 -1.64
C ALA A 595 12.30 -24.13 -2.54
N LEU A 596 13.01 -23.46 -3.43
CA LEU A 596 12.44 -22.50 -4.38
C LEU A 596 12.30 -23.12 -5.77
N PHE A 597 11.31 -22.69 -6.55
CA PHE A 597 11.27 -22.96 -7.99
C PHE A 597 12.15 -21.97 -8.75
N ARG A 598 12.13 -20.71 -8.32
CA ARG A 598 12.92 -19.61 -8.88
C ARG A 598 13.47 -18.77 -7.75
N VAL A 599 14.57 -18.09 -8.00
CA VAL A 599 15.18 -17.18 -7.03
C VAL A 599 14.26 -16.00 -6.72
N GLU A 600 13.48 -15.57 -7.73
CA GLU A 600 12.55 -14.44 -7.65
C GLU A 600 11.19 -14.81 -7.04
N ASP A 601 10.99 -16.05 -6.58
CA ASP A 601 9.75 -16.45 -5.91
C ASP A 601 9.54 -15.56 -4.67
N TYR A 602 8.43 -14.83 -4.65
CA TYR A 602 8.06 -13.96 -3.54
C TYR A 602 7.33 -14.72 -2.44
N SER A 603 7.68 -14.44 -1.17
CA SER A 603 6.89 -14.83 0.01
C SER A 603 6.47 -13.59 0.79
N PRO A 604 5.22 -13.48 1.23
CA PRO A 604 4.78 -12.34 2.05
C PRO A 604 5.54 -12.22 3.38
N TYR A 605 6.31 -13.24 3.76
CA TYR A 605 7.11 -13.27 4.99
C TYR A 605 8.60 -13.06 4.75
N ASP A 606 9.02 -12.64 3.55
CA ASP A 606 10.43 -12.43 3.23
C ASP A 606 11.10 -11.38 4.12
N GLN A 607 10.43 -10.27 4.39
CA GLN A 607 10.95 -9.24 5.29
C GLN A 607 11.06 -9.75 6.73
N LEU A 608 10.10 -10.54 7.19
CA LEU A 608 10.12 -11.14 8.53
C LEU A 608 11.28 -12.13 8.68
N SER A 609 11.54 -12.94 7.66
CA SER A 609 12.65 -13.89 7.61
C SER A 609 13.99 -13.22 7.29
N ARG A 610 14.02 -11.91 7.02
CA ARG A 610 15.19 -11.16 6.55
C ARG A 610 15.79 -11.76 5.27
N CYS A 611 14.92 -12.24 4.36
CA CYS A 611 15.34 -12.77 3.07
C CYS A 611 16.06 -11.68 2.25
N GLY A 612 17.24 -12.04 1.73
CA GLY A 612 18.15 -11.10 1.05
C GLY A 612 19.29 -10.62 1.93
N GLU A 613 19.21 -10.78 3.27
CA GLU A 613 20.32 -10.51 4.18
C GLU A 613 21.15 -11.76 4.50
N TRP A 614 20.75 -12.92 4.01
CA TRP A 614 21.43 -14.21 4.10
C TRP A 614 21.43 -14.91 2.74
N SER A 615 22.41 -15.80 2.54
CA SER A 615 22.49 -16.59 1.29
C SER A 615 21.51 -17.78 1.32
N LEU A 616 20.87 -18.08 0.19
CA LEU A 616 20.02 -19.27 0.03
C LEU A 616 20.80 -20.58 0.25
N SER A 617 22.11 -20.58 0.02
CA SER A 617 23.00 -21.71 0.27
C SER A 617 23.49 -21.79 1.73
N ALA A 618 23.25 -20.75 2.55
CA ALA A 618 23.65 -20.75 3.94
C ALA A 618 22.88 -21.83 4.73
N PRO A 619 23.54 -22.53 5.68
CA PRO A 619 22.85 -23.43 6.58
C PRO A 619 21.83 -22.65 7.41
N ALA A 620 20.68 -23.26 7.65
CA ALA A 620 19.67 -22.65 8.48
C ALA A 620 20.09 -22.73 9.96
N ARG A 621 19.89 -21.63 10.69
CA ARG A 621 20.07 -21.61 12.14
C ARG A 621 18.83 -22.19 12.80
N HIS A 622 18.96 -23.38 13.33
CA HIS A 622 17.96 -23.96 14.21
C HIS A 622 17.93 -23.19 15.53
N GLU A 623 16.78 -22.70 15.92
CA GLU A 623 16.58 -21.93 17.14
C GLU A 623 15.38 -22.47 17.92
N VAL A 624 15.69 -23.13 19.06
CA VAL A 624 14.66 -23.64 19.96
C VAL A 624 14.05 -22.47 20.71
N LEU A 625 12.74 -22.29 20.52
CA LEU A 625 11.96 -21.27 21.22
C LEU A 625 11.34 -21.88 22.47
N LYS A 626 11.33 -21.11 23.58
CA LYS A 626 10.79 -21.56 24.88
C LYS A 626 9.37 -21.01 25.08
#